data_ff168164d17dcd37e229f2e7a98e1d19
#
_entry.id   ff168164d17dcd37e229f2e7a98e1d19
#
_cell.length_a   1.000
_cell.length_b   1.000
_cell.length_c   1.000
_cell.angle_alpha   90.00
_cell.angle_beta   90.00
_cell.angle_gamma   90.00
#
_symmetry.space_group_name_H-M   'P 1'
#
loop_
_entity.id
_entity.type
_entity.pdbx_description
1 polymer ?
#
loop_
_entity_poly.entity_id
_entity_poly.type
_entity_poly.pdbx_seq_one_letter_code
_entity_poly.pdbx_strand_id
1 'polypeptide(L)'
;MPSIFSRIVAGELPAYKGAEDEQHLAFLDITPLVEGHTLVIPKREVDYIFDLPAEELAALHVFAQRVARGLKAAVPCRRVGVAVIGLEVPHAHIHLIPMERVSDMNFANPKIKVSEARMKELAAAIAARVPQAEPAPEAPPAGPPAANDATLHQLEQLTQGLYFVSESEAPLEPVSYTAPAGPLADEALRQLLSEPADAPVETVELTVFLRNHTADDGVLGDAALANRFKALQMFMKQELQHAKVYRVGAGPQVHAYALGQSEDGRLVGFRTVLIET
;
A
#
# COMPACT_ATOMS: atom_id res chain seq x y z
N MET A 1 10.62 3.73 -31.74
CA MET A 1 12.00 3.94 -31.26
C MET A 1 11.95 3.97 -29.75
N PRO A 2 12.94 3.40 -29.05
CA PRO A 2 12.99 3.49 -27.59
C PRO A 2 12.98 4.94 -27.12
N SER A 3 12.29 5.22 -26.03
CA SER A 3 12.26 6.54 -25.41
C SER A 3 13.66 6.97 -24.95
N ILE A 4 13.87 8.26 -24.73
CA ILE A 4 15.14 8.75 -24.17
C ILE A 4 15.42 8.11 -22.81
N PHE A 5 14.37 7.80 -22.03
CA PHE A 5 14.53 7.15 -20.72
C PHE A 5 14.90 5.68 -20.85
N SER A 6 14.35 4.95 -21.82
CA SER A 6 14.77 3.57 -22.11
C SER A 6 16.25 3.50 -22.49
N ARG A 7 16.76 4.49 -23.22
CA ARG A 7 18.18 4.60 -23.55
C ARG A 7 19.07 4.90 -22.33
N ILE A 8 18.55 5.67 -21.37
CA ILE A 8 19.22 5.88 -20.06
C ILE A 8 19.26 4.56 -19.27
N VAL A 9 18.15 3.82 -19.24
CA VAL A 9 18.07 2.50 -18.58
C VAL A 9 19.08 1.52 -19.22
N ALA A 10 19.18 1.51 -20.53
CA ALA A 10 20.15 0.68 -21.28
C ALA A 10 21.62 1.14 -21.11
N GLY A 11 21.88 2.28 -20.48
CA GLY A 11 23.22 2.84 -20.34
C GLY A 11 23.80 3.50 -21.59
N GLU A 12 22.99 3.69 -22.62
CA GLU A 12 23.39 4.36 -23.86
C GLU A 12 23.54 5.89 -23.68
N LEU A 13 22.79 6.46 -22.74
CA LEU A 13 22.85 7.87 -22.38
C LEU A 13 23.22 8.03 -20.89
N PRO A 14 24.09 9.00 -20.58
CA PRO A 14 24.44 9.27 -19.20
C PRO A 14 23.27 9.90 -18.43
N ALA A 15 23.15 9.59 -17.15
CA ALA A 15 22.20 10.22 -16.24
C ALA A 15 22.81 10.37 -14.83
N TYR A 16 22.35 11.35 -14.08
CA TYR A 16 22.72 11.58 -12.69
C TYR A 16 21.83 10.76 -11.77
N LYS A 17 22.16 9.46 -11.62
CA LYS A 17 21.36 8.49 -10.88
C LYS A 17 21.35 8.79 -9.38
N GLY A 18 20.16 8.86 -8.78
CA GLY A 18 19.95 9.02 -7.35
C GLY A 18 19.55 7.72 -6.65
N ALA A 19 18.87 6.80 -7.34
CA ALA A 19 18.51 5.48 -6.85
C ALA A 19 18.16 4.54 -8.01
N GLU A 20 18.32 3.25 -7.76
CA GLU A 20 17.99 2.21 -8.73
C GLU A 20 17.64 0.91 -7.99
N ASP A 21 16.65 0.16 -8.48
CA ASP A 21 16.38 -1.22 -8.11
C ASP A 21 16.18 -2.09 -9.37
N GLU A 22 15.68 -3.30 -9.23
CA GLU A 22 15.50 -4.20 -10.37
C GLU A 22 14.51 -3.64 -11.40
N GLN A 23 13.47 -2.94 -10.97
CA GLN A 23 12.34 -2.51 -11.80
C GLN A 23 12.31 -1.01 -12.07
N HIS A 24 13.00 -0.19 -11.26
CA HIS A 24 12.87 1.26 -11.30
C HIS A 24 14.22 1.96 -11.32
N LEU A 25 14.19 3.20 -11.83
CA LEU A 25 15.34 4.10 -11.86
C LEU A 25 14.89 5.51 -11.46
N ALA A 26 15.70 6.17 -10.61
CA ALA A 26 15.56 7.58 -10.28
C ALA A 26 16.81 8.36 -10.66
N PHE A 27 16.65 9.48 -11.35
CA PHE A 27 17.75 10.35 -11.79
C PHE A 27 17.31 11.81 -11.83
N LEU A 28 18.30 12.72 -11.76
CA LEU A 28 18.02 14.16 -11.81
C LEU A 28 17.59 14.58 -13.21
N ASP A 29 16.58 15.44 -13.28
CA ASP A 29 16.22 16.14 -14.51
C ASP A 29 17.34 17.08 -14.93
N ILE A 30 17.75 17.01 -16.20
CA ILE A 30 18.79 17.88 -16.78
C ILE A 30 18.31 19.29 -17.09
N THR A 31 16.99 19.49 -17.15
CA THR A 31 16.32 20.78 -17.32
C THR A 31 15.38 21.09 -16.16
N PRO A 32 15.92 21.17 -14.92
CA PRO A 32 15.10 21.15 -13.73
C PRO A 32 14.35 22.45 -13.48
N LEU A 33 13.19 22.37 -12.81
CA LEU A 33 12.48 23.53 -12.26
C LEU A 33 13.23 24.16 -11.10
N VAL A 34 13.80 23.30 -10.24
CA VAL A 34 14.59 23.66 -9.05
C VAL A 34 15.73 22.66 -8.88
N GLU A 35 16.75 22.99 -8.09
CA GLU A 35 17.80 22.02 -7.75
C GLU A 35 17.21 20.77 -7.08
N GLY A 36 17.65 19.58 -7.50
CA GLY A 36 17.18 18.31 -6.98
C GLY A 36 15.90 17.81 -7.64
N HIS A 37 15.32 18.50 -8.64
CA HIS A 37 14.23 17.95 -9.42
C HIS A 37 14.61 16.58 -9.96
N THR A 38 13.92 15.54 -9.51
CA THR A 38 14.23 14.13 -9.76
C THR A 38 13.09 13.48 -10.51
N LEU A 39 13.43 12.65 -11.49
CA LEU A 39 12.50 11.81 -12.23
C LEU A 39 12.59 10.37 -11.71
N VAL A 40 11.46 9.72 -11.56
CA VAL A 40 11.35 8.31 -11.18
C VAL A 40 10.58 7.58 -12.26
N ILE A 41 11.19 6.54 -12.82
CA ILE A 41 10.64 5.79 -13.95
C ILE A 41 10.62 4.29 -13.69
N PRO A 42 9.67 3.53 -14.25
CA PRO A 42 9.84 2.09 -14.42
C PRO A 42 10.91 1.82 -15.48
N LYS A 43 11.71 0.76 -15.33
CA LYS A 43 12.69 0.38 -16.36
C LYS A 43 12.01 -0.17 -17.62
N ARG A 44 10.83 -0.75 -17.46
CA ARG A 44 9.96 -1.15 -18.58
C ARG A 44 9.34 0.08 -19.21
N GLU A 45 9.47 0.22 -20.52
CA GLU A 45 8.87 1.33 -21.28
C GLU A 45 7.34 1.16 -21.32
N VAL A 46 6.63 2.09 -20.71
CA VAL A 46 5.18 2.26 -20.79
C VAL A 46 4.93 3.76 -20.93
N ASP A 47 4.20 4.17 -21.94
CA ASP A 47 3.99 5.59 -22.23
C ASP A 47 3.15 6.27 -21.15
N TYR A 48 1.99 5.73 -20.85
CA TYR A 48 1.02 6.34 -19.94
C TYR A 48 1.01 5.62 -18.58
N ILE A 49 1.16 6.38 -17.51
CA ILE A 49 1.30 5.82 -16.17
C ILE A 49 0.10 4.96 -15.72
N PHE A 50 -1.10 5.29 -16.19
CA PHE A 50 -2.31 4.55 -15.87
C PHE A 50 -2.51 3.28 -16.72
N ASP A 51 -1.61 3.01 -17.67
CA ASP A 51 -1.53 1.73 -18.39
C ASP A 51 -0.64 0.70 -17.65
N LEU A 52 -0.01 1.12 -16.54
CA LEU A 52 0.69 0.20 -15.65
C LEU A 52 -0.31 -0.71 -14.92
N PRO A 53 -0.03 -2.03 -14.80
CA PRO A 53 -0.75 -2.88 -13.86
C PRO A 53 -0.72 -2.30 -12.44
N ALA A 54 -1.78 -2.53 -11.66
CA ALA A 54 -1.92 -1.94 -10.33
C ALA A 54 -0.72 -2.23 -9.41
N GLU A 55 -0.17 -3.44 -9.47
CA GLU A 55 1.00 -3.84 -8.70
C GLU A 55 2.26 -3.07 -9.11
N GLU A 56 2.51 -2.89 -10.43
CA GLU A 56 3.65 -2.12 -10.93
C GLU A 56 3.49 -0.61 -10.60
N LEU A 57 2.27 -0.08 -10.70
CA LEU A 57 1.97 1.30 -10.33
C LEU A 57 2.22 1.53 -8.82
N ALA A 58 1.78 0.60 -7.97
CA ALA A 58 2.03 0.65 -6.53
C ALA A 58 3.54 0.57 -6.23
N ALA A 59 4.26 -0.37 -6.84
CA ALA A 59 5.70 -0.52 -6.67
C ALA A 59 6.47 0.75 -7.08
N LEU A 60 6.11 1.36 -8.22
CA LEU A 60 6.68 2.63 -8.69
C LEU A 60 6.47 3.76 -7.66
N HIS A 61 5.27 3.86 -7.06
CA HIS A 61 4.99 4.88 -6.05
C HIS A 61 5.72 4.61 -4.73
N VAL A 62 5.85 3.37 -4.30
CA VAL A 62 6.65 2.99 -3.12
C VAL A 62 8.13 3.32 -3.33
N PHE A 63 8.68 3.03 -4.52
CA PHE A 63 10.03 3.42 -4.88
C PHE A 63 10.18 4.94 -4.88
N ALA A 64 9.24 5.69 -5.48
CA ALA A 64 9.22 7.16 -5.49
C ALA A 64 9.17 7.74 -4.07
N GLN A 65 8.42 7.14 -3.13
CA GLN A 65 8.37 7.55 -1.73
C GLN A 65 9.76 7.44 -1.07
N ARG A 66 10.48 6.33 -1.30
CA ARG A 66 11.85 6.15 -0.77
C ARG A 66 12.81 7.19 -1.33
N VAL A 67 12.75 7.43 -2.63
CA VAL A 67 13.56 8.46 -3.30
C VAL A 67 13.23 9.85 -2.74
N ALA A 68 11.95 10.18 -2.54
CA ALA A 68 11.51 11.45 -1.97
C ALA A 68 12.04 11.67 -0.55
N ARG A 69 12.12 10.63 0.28
CA ARG A 69 12.74 10.69 1.61
C ARG A 69 14.23 11.03 1.52
N GLY A 70 14.98 10.36 0.62
CA GLY A 70 16.38 10.64 0.36
C GLY A 70 16.60 12.06 -0.19
N LEU A 71 15.76 12.47 -1.15
CA LEU A 71 15.77 13.81 -1.74
C LEU A 71 15.54 14.89 -0.66
N LYS A 72 14.53 14.73 0.19
CA LYS A 72 14.26 15.68 1.28
C LYS A 72 15.39 15.78 2.29
N ALA A 73 16.11 14.69 2.54
CA ALA A 73 17.26 14.66 3.43
C ALA A 73 18.54 15.26 2.79
N ALA A 74 18.63 15.25 1.46
CA ALA A 74 19.78 15.76 0.70
C ALA A 74 19.64 17.23 0.29
N VAL A 75 18.41 17.67 0.00
CA VAL A 75 18.13 19.02 -0.52
C VAL A 75 17.21 19.74 0.47
N PRO A 76 17.66 20.89 1.03
CA PRO A 76 16.81 21.72 1.89
C PRO A 76 15.51 22.12 1.16
N CYS A 77 14.38 21.75 1.71
CA CYS A 77 13.06 22.11 1.20
C CYS A 77 11.98 21.89 2.26
N ARG A 78 10.85 22.61 2.15
CA ARG A 78 9.71 22.39 3.06
C ARG A 78 9.00 21.07 2.77
N ARG A 79 8.80 20.76 1.49
CA ARG A 79 8.12 19.56 1.00
C ARG A 79 8.78 19.07 -0.30
N VAL A 80 8.60 17.79 -0.61
CA VAL A 80 8.79 17.24 -1.95
C VAL A 80 7.42 17.10 -2.57
N GLY A 81 7.20 17.82 -3.67
CA GLY A 81 5.98 17.70 -4.48
C GLY A 81 6.07 16.54 -5.46
N VAL A 82 4.92 15.98 -5.81
CA VAL A 82 4.78 14.88 -6.76
C VAL A 82 3.90 15.32 -7.92
N ALA A 83 4.32 15.10 -9.15
CA ALA A 83 3.51 15.32 -10.34
C ALA A 83 3.75 14.21 -11.36
N VAL A 84 2.71 13.90 -12.13
CA VAL A 84 2.78 13.05 -13.34
C VAL A 84 2.15 13.81 -14.47
N ILE A 85 2.89 14.02 -15.58
CA ILE A 85 2.43 14.82 -16.71
C ILE A 85 2.43 14.00 -18.00
N GLY A 86 3.57 13.39 -18.39
CA GLY A 86 3.67 12.46 -19.50
C GLY A 86 3.48 13.04 -20.91
N LEU A 87 3.60 14.37 -21.10
CA LEU A 87 3.37 14.99 -22.42
C LEU A 87 4.62 15.11 -23.28
N GLU A 88 5.82 15.12 -22.68
CA GLU A 88 7.05 15.41 -23.41
C GLU A 88 7.82 14.14 -23.80
N VAL A 89 7.78 13.11 -22.95
CA VAL A 89 8.48 11.85 -23.19
C VAL A 89 7.49 10.69 -23.04
N PRO A 90 7.36 9.81 -24.07
CA PRO A 90 6.44 8.67 -24.05
C PRO A 90 7.01 7.53 -23.18
N HIS A 91 7.19 7.79 -21.91
CA HIS A 91 7.66 6.87 -20.89
C HIS A 91 7.16 7.38 -19.54
N ALA A 92 6.37 6.59 -18.86
CA ALA A 92 5.76 6.94 -17.58
C ALA A 92 6.82 7.41 -16.58
N HIS A 93 6.61 8.56 -16.00
CA HIS A 93 7.54 9.11 -15.02
C HIS A 93 6.84 9.97 -13.98
N ILE A 94 7.35 9.88 -12.76
CA ILE A 94 6.94 10.69 -11.62
C ILE A 94 8.00 11.77 -11.41
N HIS A 95 7.56 13.03 -11.37
CA HIS A 95 8.40 14.14 -10.95
C HIS A 95 8.40 14.28 -9.43
N LEU A 96 9.58 14.31 -8.82
CA LEU A 96 9.79 14.66 -7.42
C LEU A 96 10.49 16.03 -7.36
N ILE A 97 9.80 17.03 -6.83
CA ILE A 97 10.24 18.42 -6.90
C ILE A 97 10.41 18.98 -5.47
N PRO A 98 11.64 19.32 -5.02
CA PRO A 98 11.85 20.05 -3.79
C PRO A 98 11.15 21.41 -3.82
N MET A 99 10.35 21.74 -2.80
CA MET A 99 9.49 22.93 -2.82
C MET A 99 9.62 23.73 -1.52
N GLU A 100 9.69 25.05 -1.65
CA GLU A 100 9.45 26.03 -0.59
C GLU A 100 8.04 26.60 -0.66
N ARG A 101 7.45 26.69 -1.86
CA ARG A 101 6.14 27.24 -2.16
C ARG A 101 5.48 26.50 -3.33
N VAL A 102 4.18 26.58 -3.45
CA VAL A 102 3.39 25.91 -4.49
C VAL A 102 3.83 26.29 -5.90
N SER A 103 4.25 27.55 -6.10
CA SER A 103 4.72 28.04 -7.40
C SER A 103 5.97 27.31 -7.93
N ASP A 104 6.73 26.63 -7.08
CA ASP A 104 7.93 25.88 -7.49
C ASP A 104 7.60 24.67 -8.36
N MET A 105 6.33 24.20 -8.33
CA MET A 105 5.82 23.13 -9.20
C MET A 105 5.18 23.65 -10.51
N ASN A 106 5.24 24.92 -10.79
CA ASN A 106 4.70 25.42 -12.05
C ASN A 106 5.63 25.08 -13.21
N PHE A 107 5.24 24.15 -14.06
CA PHE A 107 6.01 23.71 -15.23
C PHE A 107 6.19 24.77 -16.31
N ALA A 108 5.42 25.86 -16.27
CA ALA A 108 5.63 27.04 -17.12
C ALA A 108 6.80 27.93 -16.64
N ASN A 109 7.32 27.72 -15.44
CA ASN A 109 8.48 28.46 -14.95
C ASN A 109 9.71 28.21 -15.84
N PRO A 110 10.59 29.19 -16.01
CA PRO A 110 11.88 29.00 -16.65
C PRO A 110 12.67 27.88 -15.99
N LYS A 111 13.21 26.98 -16.80
CA LYS A 111 14.11 25.93 -16.31
C LYS A 111 15.43 26.54 -15.84
N ILE A 112 15.96 26.05 -14.74
CA ILE A 112 17.25 26.52 -14.23
C ILE A 112 18.40 25.72 -14.85
N LYS A 113 19.59 26.32 -14.85
CA LYS A 113 20.83 25.63 -15.26
C LYS A 113 21.60 25.26 -14.00
N VAL A 114 21.89 23.98 -13.85
CA VAL A 114 22.72 23.45 -12.77
C VAL A 114 24.02 22.94 -13.36
N SER A 115 25.15 23.27 -12.77
CA SER A 115 26.45 22.82 -13.27
C SER A 115 26.57 21.29 -13.16
N GLU A 116 27.36 20.68 -14.07
CA GLU A 116 27.60 19.23 -14.06
C GLU A 116 28.17 18.75 -12.70
N ALA A 117 29.10 19.53 -12.12
CA ALA A 117 29.68 19.23 -10.82
C ALA A 117 28.58 19.18 -9.73
N ARG A 118 27.68 20.17 -9.74
CA ARG A 118 26.57 20.24 -8.79
C ARG A 118 25.54 19.10 -9.00
N MET A 119 25.26 18.73 -10.24
CA MET A 119 24.40 17.59 -10.54
C MET A 119 24.98 16.28 -10.01
N LYS A 120 26.29 16.04 -10.18
CA LYS A 120 26.98 14.87 -9.62
C LYS A 120 26.93 14.86 -8.08
N GLU A 121 27.18 16.01 -7.46
CA GLU A 121 27.11 16.16 -6.00
C GLU A 121 25.70 15.87 -5.48
N LEU A 122 24.67 16.44 -6.09
CA LEU A 122 23.26 16.23 -5.70
C LEU A 122 22.84 14.76 -5.87
N ALA A 123 23.18 14.14 -7.00
CA ALA A 123 22.85 12.73 -7.23
C ALA A 123 23.52 11.82 -6.18
N ALA A 124 24.80 12.05 -5.88
CA ALA A 124 25.51 11.30 -4.85
C ALA A 124 24.91 11.55 -3.44
N ALA A 125 24.56 12.80 -3.13
CA ALA A 125 23.94 13.16 -1.86
C ALA A 125 22.56 12.50 -1.66
N ILE A 126 21.76 12.42 -2.73
CA ILE A 126 20.46 11.75 -2.71
C ILE A 126 20.68 10.24 -2.56
N ALA A 127 21.55 9.63 -3.37
CA ALA A 127 21.82 8.20 -3.33
C ALA A 127 22.26 7.71 -1.95
N ALA A 128 23.10 8.50 -1.28
CA ALA A 128 23.56 8.19 0.08
C ALA A 128 22.46 8.26 1.16
N ARG A 129 21.31 8.86 0.86
CA ARG A 129 20.21 9.11 1.80
C ARG A 129 18.89 8.41 1.42
N VAL A 130 18.82 7.80 0.24
CA VAL A 130 17.65 6.97 -0.10
C VAL A 130 17.67 5.78 0.83
N PRO A 131 16.60 5.56 1.64
CA PRO A 131 16.51 4.36 2.46
C PRO A 131 16.64 3.13 1.57
N GLN A 132 17.44 2.16 1.99
CA GLN A 132 17.41 0.85 1.34
C GLN A 132 15.96 0.35 1.32
N ALA A 133 15.60 -0.46 0.33
CA ALA A 133 14.33 -1.17 0.43
C ALA A 133 14.38 -1.90 1.77
N GLU A 134 13.60 -1.44 2.74
CA GLU A 134 13.20 -2.37 3.78
C GLU A 134 12.66 -3.57 2.99
N PRO A 135 13.09 -4.79 3.27
CA PRO A 135 12.36 -5.93 2.76
C PRO A 135 10.91 -5.60 3.07
N ALA A 136 10.05 -5.58 2.03
CA ALA A 136 8.62 -5.33 2.22
C ALA A 136 8.28 -6.08 3.50
N PRO A 137 7.63 -5.43 4.53
CA PRO A 137 7.33 -6.14 5.76
C PRO A 137 6.87 -7.50 5.27
N GLU A 138 7.64 -8.55 5.60
CA GLU A 138 7.36 -9.87 5.05
C GLU A 138 5.88 -10.00 5.22
N ALA A 139 5.16 -10.03 4.09
CA ALA A 139 3.75 -10.38 4.14
C ALA A 139 3.77 -11.63 5.01
N PRO A 140 3.10 -11.65 6.17
CA PRO A 140 3.26 -12.68 7.17
C PRO A 140 3.35 -13.98 6.40
N PRO A 141 4.42 -14.79 6.57
CA PRO A 141 4.90 -15.74 5.59
C PRO A 141 3.72 -16.37 4.92
N ALA A 142 3.55 -16.09 3.61
CA ALA A 142 2.52 -16.73 2.85
C ALA A 142 2.81 -18.20 3.06
N GLY A 143 2.01 -18.81 3.91
CA GLY A 143 2.07 -20.25 4.09
C GLY A 143 2.08 -20.85 2.67
N PRO A 144 2.73 -21.97 2.40
CA PRO A 144 2.91 -22.53 1.08
C PRO A 144 1.60 -22.35 0.32
N PRO A 145 1.60 -21.90 -0.97
CA PRO A 145 0.39 -21.58 -1.68
C PRO A 145 -0.57 -22.74 -1.48
N ALA A 146 -1.60 -22.52 -0.68
CA ALA A 146 -2.58 -23.55 -0.38
C ALA A 146 -3.27 -23.83 -1.70
N ALA A 147 -3.09 -25.03 -2.18
CA ALA A 147 -3.85 -25.56 -3.30
C ALA A 147 -5.34 -25.29 -3.01
N ASN A 148 -5.96 -24.47 -3.85
CA ASN A 148 -7.41 -24.24 -3.92
C ASN A 148 -8.11 -24.02 -2.56
N ASP A 149 -7.86 -22.90 -1.89
CA ASP A 149 -8.73 -22.50 -0.79
C ASP A 149 -9.99 -21.83 -1.38
N ALA A 150 -10.95 -22.64 -1.78
CA ALA A 150 -12.23 -22.21 -2.32
C ALA A 150 -12.94 -21.25 -1.33
N THR A 151 -12.74 -21.48 -0.04
CA THR A 151 -13.30 -20.67 1.05
C THR A 151 -12.68 -19.26 1.06
N LEU A 152 -11.36 -19.14 0.92
CA LEU A 152 -10.70 -17.83 0.85
C LEU A 152 -11.10 -17.06 -0.41
N HIS A 153 -11.13 -17.73 -1.55
CA HIS A 153 -11.56 -17.11 -2.81
C HIS A 153 -13.00 -16.59 -2.75
N GLN A 154 -13.88 -17.34 -2.11
CA GLN A 154 -15.28 -16.91 -1.92
C GLN A 154 -15.37 -15.73 -0.93
N LEU A 155 -14.55 -15.70 0.12
CA LEU A 155 -14.41 -14.54 1.01
C LEU A 155 -13.91 -13.30 0.28
N GLU A 156 -12.91 -13.44 -0.60
CA GLU A 156 -12.41 -12.35 -1.45
C GLU A 156 -13.54 -11.72 -2.28
N GLN A 157 -14.37 -12.56 -2.91
CA GLN A 157 -15.53 -12.09 -3.68
C GLN A 157 -16.58 -11.40 -2.80
N LEU A 158 -16.87 -11.95 -1.62
CA LEU A 158 -17.87 -11.40 -0.71
C LEU A 158 -17.43 -10.09 -0.05
N THR A 159 -16.14 -9.95 0.25
CA THR A 159 -15.57 -8.73 0.89
C THR A 159 -15.21 -7.62 -0.10
N GLN A 160 -15.08 -7.94 -1.39
CA GLN A 160 -14.65 -6.99 -2.42
C GLN A 160 -15.50 -5.71 -2.41
N GLY A 161 -14.88 -4.56 -2.11
CA GLY A 161 -15.54 -3.26 -2.06
C GLY A 161 -16.56 -3.11 -0.92
N LEU A 162 -16.47 -3.92 0.14
CA LEU A 162 -17.16 -3.68 1.40
C LEU A 162 -16.26 -2.91 2.36
N TYR A 163 -16.85 -1.91 3.01
CA TYR A 163 -16.18 -1.11 4.02
C TYR A 163 -16.94 -1.22 5.34
N PHE A 164 -16.24 -1.45 6.43
CA PHE A 164 -16.79 -1.37 7.76
C PHE A 164 -16.89 0.09 8.18
N VAL A 165 -18.05 0.52 8.61
CA VAL A 165 -18.32 1.90 9.06
C VAL A 165 -18.30 1.92 10.58
N SER A 166 -17.30 2.60 11.15
CA SER A 166 -17.24 2.99 12.57
C SER A 166 -17.32 4.51 12.65
N GLU A 167 -16.40 5.21 13.29
CA GLU A 167 -16.23 6.66 13.12
C GLU A 167 -15.54 7.03 11.80
N SER A 168 -14.96 6.05 11.14
CA SER A 168 -14.43 6.13 9.76
C SER A 168 -14.77 4.85 9.00
N GLU A 169 -14.50 4.85 7.69
CA GLU A 169 -14.67 3.69 6.83
C GLU A 169 -13.33 2.97 6.66
N ALA A 170 -13.33 1.64 6.86
CA ALA A 170 -12.17 0.80 6.61
C ALA A 170 -12.54 -0.44 5.77
N PRO A 171 -11.71 -0.86 4.82
CA PRO A 171 -12.01 -2.00 3.96
C PRO A 171 -12.08 -3.30 4.77
N LEU A 172 -12.89 -4.26 4.29
CA LEU A 172 -12.82 -5.64 4.74
C LEU A 172 -11.77 -6.39 3.91
N GLU A 173 -10.66 -6.75 4.53
CA GLU A 173 -9.56 -7.47 3.87
C GLU A 173 -9.65 -8.96 4.19
N PRO A 174 -9.79 -9.86 3.20
CA PRO A 174 -9.81 -11.30 3.42
C PRO A 174 -8.46 -11.77 3.96
N VAL A 175 -8.49 -12.71 4.91
CA VAL A 175 -7.28 -13.25 5.56
C VAL A 175 -7.40 -14.75 5.79
N SER A 176 -6.26 -15.45 5.76
CA SER A 176 -6.15 -16.86 6.05
C SER A 176 -4.86 -17.14 6.83
N TYR A 177 -4.98 -17.86 7.94
CA TYR A 177 -3.86 -18.19 8.82
C TYR A 177 -3.80 -19.70 9.06
N THR A 178 -2.59 -20.22 9.29
CA THR A 178 -2.43 -21.59 9.78
C THR A 178 -2.86 -21.63 11.24
N ALA A 179 -3.85 -22.46 11.58
CA ALA A 179 -4.32 -22.58 12.97
C ALA A 179 -3.19 -23.13 13.85
N PRO A 180 -2.98 -22.55 15.05
CA PRO A 180 -2.01 -23.07 16.00
C PRO A 180 -2.46 -24.45 16.52
N ALA A 181 -1.50 -25.28 16.92
CA ALA A 181 -1.77 -26.58 17.53
C ALA A 181 -2.29 -26.36 18.98
N GLY A 182 -3.60 -26.19 19.14
CA GLY A 182 -4.22 -26.02 20.45
C GLY A 182 -5.31 -24.94 20.48
N PRO A 183 -5.88 -24.65 21.65
CA PRO A 183 -6.89 -23.61 21.79
C PRO A 183 -6.31 -22.24 21.46
N LEU A 184 -7.09 -21.41 20.78
CA LEU A 184 -6.71 -20.05 20.38
C LEU A 184 -6.76 -19.12 21.61
N ALA A 185 -5.73 -19.22 22.45
CA ALA A 185 -5.54 -18.31 23.59
C ALA A 185 -5.10 -16.92 23.09
N ASP A 186 -5.34 -15.86 23.88
CA ASP A 186 -5.03 -14.48 23.50
C ASP A 186 -3.56 -14.27 23.09
N GLU A 187 -2.61 -14.94 23.74
CA GLU A 187 -1.19 -14.86 23.40
C GLU A 187 -0.91 -15.50 22.03
N ALA A 188 -1.44 -16.70 21.77
CA ALA A 188 -1.30 -17.37 20.47
C ALA A 188 -1.99 -16.58 19.36
N LEU A 189 -3.12 -15.93 19.65
CA LEU A 189 -3.82 -15.06 18.73
C LEU A 189 -3.00 -13.83 18.37
N ARG A 190 -2.44 -13.11 19.36
CA ARG A 190 -1.57 -11.95 19.11
C ARG A 190 -0.34 -12.31 18.26
N GLN A 191 0.30 -13.43 18.56
CA GLN A 191 1.44 -13.92 17.76
C GLN A 191 1.02 -14.24 16.32
N LEU A 192 -0.11 -14.93 16.15
CA LEU A 192 -0.64 -15.29 14.82
C LEU A 192 -0.98 -14.06 13.97
N LEU A 193 -1.54 -13.03 14.60
CA LEU A 193 -1.98 -11.79 13.94
C LEU A 193 -0.87 -10.74 13.84
N SER A 194 0.32 -11.02 14.38
CA SER A 194 1.46 -10.07 14.46
C SER A 194 1.11 -8.80 15.23
N GLU A 195 0.29 -8.92 16.26
CA GLU A 195 -0.12 -7.83 17.14
C GLU A 195 0.81 -7.68 18.35
N PRO A 196 0.88 -6.49 18.98
CA PRO A 196 1.69 -6.26 20.17
C PRO A 196 1.36 -7.26 21.30
N ALA A 197 2.39 -7.75 22.00
CA ALA A 197 2.24 -8.77 23.01
C ALA A 197 1.36 -8.34 24.21
N ASP A 198 1.26 -7.05 24.46
CA ASP A 198 0.48 -6.42 25.53
C ASP A 198 -0.89 -5.89 25.04
N ALA A 199 -1.20 -5.99 23.74
CA ALA A 199 -2.47 -5.52 23.22
C ALA A 199 -3.64 -6.29 23.84
N PRO A 200 -4.65 -5.62 24.40
CA PRO A 200 -5.84 -6.29 24.92
C PRO A 200 -6.61 -6.97 23.78
N VAL A 201 -7.20 -8.12 24.07
CA VAL A 201 -8.04 -8.88 23.12
C VAL A 201 -9.44 -8.98 23.70
N GLU A 202 -10.41 -8.52 22.92
CA GLU A 202 -11.83 -8.67 23.21
C GLU A 202 -12.46 -9.59 22.17
N THR A 203 -13.22 -10.59 22.60
CA THR A 203 -13.93 -11.49 21.70
C THR A 203 -15.40 -11.10 21.62
N VAL A 204 -15.91 -10.92 20.39
CA VAL A 204 -17.29 -10.51 20.11
C VAL A 204 -17.93 -11.53 19.16
N GLU A 205 -19.21 -11.81 19.31
CA GLU A 205 -19.94 -12.66 18.38
C GLU A 205 -20.08 -11.95 17.02
N LEU A 206 -19.88 -12.68 15.93
CA LEU A 206 -19.93 -12.15 14.55
C LEU A 206 -21.24 -11.41 14.24
N THR A 207 -22.37 -11.95 14.76
CA THR A 207 -23.69 -11.35 14.57
C THR A 207 -23.86 -10.03 15.32
N VAL A 208 -23.20 -9.90 16.47
CA VAL A 208 -23.21 -8.66 17.26
C VAL A 208 -22.35 -7.61 16.57
N PHE A 209 -21.17 -8.00 16.12
CA PHE A 209 -20.23 -7.13 15.44
C PHE A 209 -20.83 -6.54 14.13
N LEU A 210 -21.49 -7.35 13.33
CA LEU A 210 -22.05 -6.92 12.05
C LEU A 210 -23.49 -6.39 12.15
N ARG A 211 -24.09 -6.31 13.34
CA ARG A 211 -25.50 -5.96 13.53
C ARG A 211 -25.91 -4.69 12.77
N ASN A 212 -25.14 -3.62 12.92
CA ASN A 212 -25.48 -2.33 12.31
C ASN A 212 -25.25 -2.30 10.79
N HIS A 213 -24.40 -3.19 10.26
CA HIS A 213 -24.12 -3.32 8.83
C HIS A 213 -25.10 -4.28 8.14
N THR A 214 -25.78 -5.14 8.89
CA THR A 214 -26.77 -6.08 8.35
C THR A 214 -28.22 -5.59 8.51
N ALA A 215 -28.45 -4.52 9.27
CA ALA A 215 -29.76 -3.90 9.41
C ALA A 215 -30.12 -3.12 8.15
N ASP A 216 -31.39 -3.20 7.70
CA ASP A 216 -31.85 -2.50 6.48
C ASP A 216 -31.89 -0.97 6.69
N ASP A 217 -32.06 -0.54 7.93
CA ASP A 217 -32.02 0.86 8.41
C ASP A 217 -30.76 1.17 9.22
N GLY A 218 -29.69 0.37 9.01
CA GLY A 218 -28.42 0.48 9.72
C GLY A 218 -27.52 1.60 9.23
N VAL A 219 -26.26 1.57 9.68
CA VAL A 219 -25.23 2.61 9.41
C VAL A 219 -24.94 2.83 7.93
N LEU A 220 -25.24 1.86 7.07
CA LEU A 220 -24.92 1.94 5.64
C LEU A 220 -25.90 2.80 4.85
N GLY A 221 -27.16 2.96 5.32
CA GLY A 221 -28.19 3.68 4.59
C GLY A 221 -28.52 3.11 3.20
N ASP A 222 -28.04 1.89 2.89
CA ASP A 222 -28.17 1.21 1.60
C ASP A 222 -28.51 -0.28 1.81
N ALA A 223 -29.72 -0.66 1.43
CA ALA A 223 -30.20 -2.04 1.57
C ALA A 223 -29.41 -3.05 0.70
N ALA A 224 -28.84 -2.62 -0.43
CA ALA A 224 -28.02 -3.51 -1.26
C ALA A 224 -26.70 -3.84 -0.56
N LEU A 225 -26.06 -2.86 0.06
CA LEU A 225 -24.84 -3.07 0.88
C LEU A 225 -25.18 -3.90 2.12
N ALA A 226 -26.28 -3.62 2.82
CA ALA A 226 -26.71 -4.41 3.97
C ALA A 226 -26.92 -5.89 3.59
N ASN A 227 -27.51 -6.17 2.41
CA ASN A 227 -27.68 -7.54 1.91
C ASN A 227 -26.33 -8.22 1.60
N ARG A 228 -25.33 -7.50 1.13
CA ARG A 228 -23.97 -8.04 0.94
C ARG A 228 -23.33 -8.42 2.28
N PHE A 229 -23.47 -7.60 3.33
CA PHE A 229 -23.03 -7.94 4.68
C PHE A 229 -23.80 -9.12 5.26
N LYS A 230 -25.11 -9.26 5.00
CA LYS A 230 -25.88 -10.45 5.38
C LYS A 230 -25.34 -11.70 4.69
N ALA A 231 -25.02 -11.62 3.39
CA ALA A 231 -24.44 -12.73 2.63
C ALA A 231 -23.07 -13.15 3.19
N LEU A 232 -22.19 -12.19 3.49
CA LEU A 232 -20.89 -12.44 4.13
C LEU A 232 -21.06 -13.09 5.51
N GLN A 233 -21.95 -12.54 6.36
CA GLN A 233 -22.23 -13.11 7.68
C GLN A 233 -22.77 -14.55 7.59
N MET A 234 -23.68 -14.81 6.63
CA MET A 234 -24.27 -16.11 6.43
C MET A 234 -23.22 -17.12 5.96
N PHE A 235 -22.40 -16.75 4.98
CA PHE A 235 -21.27 -17.55 4.51
C PHE A 235 -20.34 -17.95 5.66
N MET A 236 -19.86 -16.99 6.43
CA MET A 236 -18.95 -17.27 7.56
C MET A 236 -19.56 -18.18 8.63
N LYS A 237 -20.88 -18.11 8.83
CA LYS A 237 -21.57 -18.97 9.79
C LYS A 237 -21.83 -20.40 9.26
N GLN A 238 -21.95 -20.56 7.96
CA GLN A 238 -22.24 -21.86 7.33
C GLN A 238 -20.97 -22.64 6.99
N GLU A 239 -19.95 -21.94 6.47
CA GLU A 239 -18.74 -22.56 5.94
C GLU A 239 -17.58 -22.59 6.97
N LEU A 240 -17.66 -21.79 8.05
CA LEU A 240 -16.61 -21.71 9.04
C LEU A 240 -17.10 -22.16 10.43
N GLN A 241 -16.33 -23.02 11.07
CA GLN A 241 -16.60 -23.43 12.45
C GLN A 241 -16.13 -22.35 13.43
N HIS A 242 -16.92 -22.12 14.47
CA HIS A 242 -16.58 -21.21 15.57
C HIS A 242 -16.23 -19.78 15.14
N ALA A 243 -16.88 -19.25 14.10
CA ALA A 243 -16.63 -17.90 13.60
C ALA A 243 -16.90 -16.85 14.69
N LYS A 244 -15.86 -16.09 15.06
CA LYS A 244 -15.88 -15.02 16.06
C LYS A 244 -15.09 -13.82 15.59
N VAL A 245 -15.29 -12.69 16.24
CA VAL A 245 -14.53 -11.47 15.98
C VAL A 245 -13.62 -11.20 17.18
N TYR A 246 -12.35 -11.02 16.89
CA TYR A 246 -11.31 -10.65 17.85
C TYR A 246 -10.93 -9.19 17.62
N ARG A 247 -11.22 -8.33 18.60
CA ARG A 247 -10.82 -6.94 18.61
C ARG A 247 -9.51 -6.84 19.38
N VAL A 248 -8.45 -6.35 18.74
CA VAL A 248 -7.10 -6.30 19.30
C VAL A 248 -6.61 -4.86 19.32
N GLY A 249 -6.19 -4.42 20.50
CA GLY A 249 -5.72 -3.06 20.73
C GLY A 249 -6.61 -2.25 21.67
N ALA A 250 -6.09 -1.11 22.11
CA ALA A 250 -6.79 -0.13 22.91
C ALA A 250 -6.44 1.28 22.39
N GLY A 251 -7.39 2.21 22.47
CA GLY A 251 -7.19 3.58 22.00
C GLY A 251 -7.97 3.89 20.73
N PRO A 252 -7.59 4.93 20.00
CA PRO A 252 -8.38 5.42 18.88
C PRO A 252 -8.40 4.50 17.65
N GLN A 253 -7.54 3.51 17.61
CA GLN A 253 -7.45 2.54 16.51
C GLN A 253 -7.40 1.12 17.07
N VAL A 254 -8.38 0.29 16.71
CA VAL A 254 -8.52 -1.12 17.13
C VAL A 254 -8.59 -1.99 15.89
N HIS A 255 -7.79 -3.03 15.84
CA HIS A 255 -7.87 -4.02 14.76
C HIS A 255 -8.96 -5.05 15.07
N ALA A 256 -9.79 -5.36 14.10
CA ALA A 256 -10.83 -6.38 14.25
C ALA A 256 -10.61 -7.50 13.22
N TYR A 257 -10.59 -8.73 13.73
CA TYR A 257 -10.38 -9.94 12.94
C TYR A 257 -11.58 -10.86 13.11
N ALA A 258 -12.41 -10.99 12.07
CA ALA A 258 -13.50 -11.95 12.04
C ALA A 258 -12.96 -13.27 11.47
N LEU A 259 -12.76 -14.27 12.31
CA LEU A 259 -12.11 -15.54 11.95
C LEU A 259 -12.96 -16.73 12.34
N GLY A 260 -12.94 -17.78 11.53
CA GLY A 260 -13.49 -19.09 11.82
C GLY A 260 -12.62 -20.18 11.20
N GLN A 261 -12.78 -21.40 11.64
CA GLN A 261 -12.00 -22.53 11.15
C GLN A 261 -12.67 -23.14 9.92
N SER A 262 -11.91 -23.24 8.82
CA SER A 262 -12.32 -23.94 7.61
C SER A 262 -12.19 -25.46 7.72
N GLU A 263 -12.75 -26.22 6.80
CA GLU A 263 -12.71 -27.70 6.81
C GLU A 263 -11.28 -28.26 6.76
N ASP A 264 -10.35 -27.56 6.14
CA ASP A 264 -8.93 -27.92 6.08
C ASP A 264 -8.12 -27.50 7.33
N GLY A 265 -8.82 -26.96 8.36
CA GLY A 265 -8.24 -26.63 9.67
C GLY A 265 -7.54 -25.27 9.70
N ARG A 266 -7.67 -24.41 8.70
CA ARG A 266 -7.12 -23.05 8.71
C ARG A 266 -8.09 -22.10 9.42
N LEU A 267 -7.56 -20.97 9.90
CA LEU A 267 -8.36 -19.84 10.37
C LEU A 267 -8.54 -18.87 9.22
N VAL A 268 -9.77 -18.73 8.72
CA VAL A 268 -10.11 -17.94 7.54
C VAL A 268 -11.18 -16.91 7.89
N GLY A 269 -11.13 -15.75 7.25
CA GLY A 269 -12.10 -14.70 7.50
C GLY A 269 -11.69 -13.35 6.90
N PHE A 270 -11.99 -12.28 7.60
CA PHE A 270 -11.59 -10.93 7.19
C PHE A 270 -11.03 -10.12 8.37
N ARG A 271 -10.22 -9.14 8.06
CA ARG A 271 -9.79 -8.10 9.02
C ARG A 271 -10.29 -6.72 8.59
N THR A 272 -10.41 -5.83 9.53
CA THR A 272 -10.70 -4.41 9.34
C THR A 272 -10.13 -3.59 10.49
N VAL A 273 -10.20 -2.26 10.38
CA VAL A 273 -9.76 -1.33 11.42
C VAL A 273 -10.95 -0.53 11.92
N LEU A 274 -11.08 -0.41 13.22
CA LEU A 274 -12.09 0.42 13.89
C LEU A 274 -11.42 1.70 14.38
N ILE A 275 -12.08 2.83 14.17
CA ILE A 275 -11.73 4.10 14.82
C ILE A 275 -12.77 4.36 15.90
N GLU A 276 -12.29 4.51 17.14
CA GLU A 276 -13.12 4.70 18.33
C GLU A 276 -12.51 5.84 19.17
N THR A 277 -13.30 6.84 19.53
CA THR A 277 -12.89 7.98 20.39
C THR A 277 -13.41 7.83 21.81
#